data_f5568a59203e5f5c0f78c7bad003a829
#
_entry.id   f5568a59203e5f5c0f78c7bad003a829
#
_cell.length_a   1.000
_cell.length_b   1.000
_cell.length_c   1.000
_cell.angle_alpha   90.00
_cell.angle_beta   90.00
_cell.angle_gamma   90.00
#
_symmetry.space_group_name_H-M   'P 1'
#
loop_
_entity.id
_entity.type
_entity.pdbx_description
1 polymer ?
#
loop_
_entity_poly.entity_id
_entity_poly.type
_entity_poly.pdbx_seq_one_letter_code
_entity_poly.pdbx_strand_id
1 'polypeptide(L)' 'MSDQVYKIIEIVGTSPKSIEDAVNNALAKASKTVRGMRWLQVVDTRGHIENEKLTKWQVVVKVGFSIDE' A
#
# COMPACT_ATOMS: atom_id res chain seq x y z
N MET A 1 -14.33 -27.29 7.03
CA MET A 1 -13.34 -26.22 6.95
C MET A 1 -13.40 -25.53 5.60
N SER A 2 -13.37 -24.22 5.60
CA SER A 2 -13.47 -23.49 4.35
C SER A 2 -12.15 -22.86 4.01
N ASP A 3 -11.91 -22.72 2.73
CA ASP A 3 -10.72 -22.08 2.23
C ASP A 3 -10.83 -20.57 2.39
N GLN A 4 -9.69 -19.95 2.57
CA GLN A 4 -9.63 -18.48 2.64
C GLN A 4 -9.85 -17.89 1.26
N VAL A 5 -10.61 -16.82 1.23
CA VAL A 5 -10.83 -16.07 0.00
C VAL A 5 -10.41 -14.64 0.26
N TYR A 6 -9.64 -14.08 -0.65
CA TYR A 6 -9.13 -12.73 -0.50
C TYR A 6 -9.64 -11.84 -1.63
N LYS A 7 -9.81 -10.59 -1.30
CA LYS A 7 -10.06 -9.56 -2.28
C LYS A 7 -8.84 -8.64 -2.30
N ILE A 8 -8.55 -8.06 -3.44
CA ILE A 8 -7.37 -7.23 -3.59
C ILE A 8 -7.79 -5.82 -3.96
N ILE A 9 -7.18 -4.85 -3.31
CA ILE A 9 -7.28 -3.47 -3.72
C ILE A 9 -5.88 -2.98 -4.05
N GLU A 10 -5.81 -1.99 -4.92
CA GLU A 10 -4.53 -1.41 -5.32
C GLU A 10 -4.52 0.05 -4.90
N ILE A 11 -3.50 0.44 -4.15
CA ILE A 11 -3.39 1.79 -3.62
C ILE A 11 -1.99 2.31 -3.80
N VAL A 12 -1.83 3.62 -3.70
CA VAL A 12 -0.55 4.28 -3.85
C VAL A 12 -0.27 5.09 -2.60
N GLY A 13 0.90 4.86 -2.01
CA GLY A 13 1.34 5.64 -0.87
C GLY A 13 2.51 6.53 -1.26
N THR A 14 2.63 7.65 -0.59
CA THR A 14 3.77 8.55 -0.79
C THR A 14 4.37 8.93 0.54
N SER A 15 5.66 9.25 0.51
CA SER A 15 6.35 9.71 1.70
C SER A 15 7.66 10.39 1.30
N PRO A 16 8.03 11.50 1.95
CA PRO A 16 9.34 12.08 1.74
C PRO A 16 10.44 11.34 2.49
N LYS A 17 10.09 10.39 3.35
CA LYS A 17 11.05 9.74 4.23
C LYS A 17 11.59 8.44 3.67
N SER A 18 10.70 7.52 3.32
CA SER A 18 11.16 6.18 2.93
C SER A 18 10.05 5.44 2.20
N ILE A 19 10.46 4.35 1.56
CA ILE A 19 9.53 3.45 0.90
C ILE A 19 8.59 2.82 1.93
N GLU A 20 9.15 2.37 3.04
CA GLU A 20 8.34 1.74 4.09
C GLU A 20 7.32 2.72 4.65
N ASP A 21 7.74 3.98 4.86
CA ASP A 21 6.82 4.99 5.37
C ASP A 21 5.70 5.26 4.36
N ALA A 22 6.01 5.24 3.07
CA ALA A 22 5.00 5.41 2.03
C ALA A 22 3.96 4.30 2.09
N VAL A 23 4.42 3.06 2.29
CA VAL A 23 3.51 1.92 2.41
C VAL A 23 2.63 2.07 3.66
N ASN A 24 3.22 2.43 4.78
CA ASN A 24 2.46 2.60 6.02
C ASN A 24 1.44 3.72 5.91
N ASN A 25 1.78 4.80 5.21
CA ASN A 25 0.81 5.88 4.99
C ASN A 25 -0.38 5.39 4.19
N ALA A 26 -0.13 4.58 3.16
CA ALA A 26 -1.20 4.02 2.36
C ALA A 26 -2.10 3.09 3.19
N LEU A 27 -1.48 2.23 4.00
CA LEU A 27 -2.23 1.30 4.83
C LEU A 27 -3.06 2.03 5.88
N ALA A 28 -2.50 3.08 6.49
CA ALA A 28 -3.22 3.86 7.49
C ALA A 28 -4.48 4.48 6.89
N LYS A 29 -4.37 4.99 5.67
CA LYS A 29 -5.52 5.59 5.01
C LYS A 29 -6.55 4.53 4.64
N ALA A 30 -6.09 3.42 4.08
CA ALA A 30 -6.98 2.35 3.65
C ALA A 30 -7.70 1.71 4.84
N SER A 31 -7.06 1.66 6.00
CA SER A 31 -7.64 1.01 7.17
C SER A 31 -8.91 1.70 7.66
N LYS A 32 -9.16 2.92 7.20
CA LYS A 32 -10.37 3.63 7.59
C LYS A 32 -11.62 3.02 6.94
N THR A 33 -11.46 2.36 5.80
CA THR A 33 -12.60 1.79 5.09
C THR A 33 -12.47 0.30 4.80
N VAL A 34 -11.26 -0.24 4.92
CA VAL A 34 -11.00 -1.65 4.61
C VAL A 34 -10.64 -2.39 5.88
N ARG A 35 -11.29 -3.53 6.12
CA ARG A 35 -11.03 -4.37 7.28
C ARG A 35 -10.40 -5.68 6.83
N GLY A 36 -9.60 -6.25 7.72
CA GLY A 36 -9.07 -7.59 7.47
C GLY A 36 -7.92 -7.65 6.49
N MET A 37 -7.16 -6.56 6.38
CA MET A 37 -5.97 -6.58 5.54
C MET A 37 -4.98 -7.61 6.06
N ARG A 38 -4.44 -8.46 5.19
CA ARG A 38 -3.60 -9.57 5.60
C ARG A 38 -2.20 -9.52 5.03
N TRP A 39 -2.06 -9.06 3.80
CA TRP A 39 -0.75 -9.04 3.15
C TRP A 39 -0.77 -7.98 2.08
N LEU A 40 0.43 -7.61 1.65
CA LEU A 40 0.55 -6.68 0.55
C LEU A 40 1.67 -7.14 -0.37
N GLN A 41 1.60 -6.67 -1.59
CA GLN A 41 2.62 -6.89 -2.59
C GLN A 41 2.99 -5.54 -3.16
N VAL A 42 4.28 -5.23 -3.16
CA VAL A 42 4.75 -4.00 -3.79
C VAL A 42 4.79 -4.23 -5.29
N VAL A 43 4.04 -3.41 -6.00
CA VAL A 43 3.94 -3.53 -7.46
C VAL A 43 4.99 -2.66 -8.13
N ASP A 44 5.18 -1.46 -7.62
CA ASP A 44 6.06 -0.50 -8.24
C ASP A 44 6.54 0.49 -7.20
N THR A 45 7.80 0.89 -7.33
CA THR A 45 8.41 1.88 -6.44
C THR A 45 9.08 2.91 -7.33
N ARG A 46 8.81 4.17 -7.06
CA ARG A 46 9.45 5.24 -7.81
C ARG A 46 9.72 6.43 -6.93
N GLY A 47 10.74 7.20 -7.30
CA GLY A 47 11.05 8.43 -6.64
C GLY A 47 10.60 9.60 -7.50
N HIS A 48 10.13 10.64 -6.86
CA HIS A 48 9.73 11.87 -7.53
C HIS A 48 10.85 12.88 -7.42
N ILE A 49 11.25 13.46 -8.55
CA ILE A 49 12.39 14.36 -8.61
C ILE A 49 11.89 15.78 -8.91
N GLU A 50 12.33 16.74 -8.11
CA GLU A 50 12.10 18.15 -8.36
C GLU A 50 13.40 18.89 -8.14
N ASN A 51 13.74 19.76 -9.08
CA ASN A 51 14.98 20.54 -9.00
C ASN A 51 16.20 19.65 -8.80
N GLU A 52 16.25 18.53 -9.56
CA GLU A 52 17.36 17.58 -9.57
C GLU A 52 17.55 16.86 -8.23
N LYS A 53 16.52 16.83 -7.40
CA LYS A 53 16.59 16.16 -6.10
C LYS A 53 15.39 15.26 -5.89
N LEU A 54 15.64 14.16 -5.21
CA LEU A 54 14.57 13.25 -4.81
C LEU A 54 13.75 13.95 -3.71
N THR A 55 12.44 14.11 -3.95
CA THR A 55 11.58 14.80 -2.99
C THR A 55 10.69 13.84 -2.23
N LYS A 56 10.29 12.76 -2.85
CA LYS A 56 9.43 11.80 -2.15
C LYS A 56 9.42 10.48 -2.90
N TRP A 57 9.05 9.44 -2.17
CA TRP A 57 8.83 8.11 -2.71
C TRP A 57 7.36 7.92 -3.01
N GLN A 58 7.08 7.16 -4.06
CA GLN A 58 5.73 6.80 -4.45
C GLN A 58 5.72 5.30 -4.66
N VAL A 59 4.88 4.60 -3.89
CA VAL A 59 4.86 3.14 -3.89
C VAL A 59 3.46 2.66 -4.21
N VAL A 60 3.35 1.81 -5.22
CA VAL A 60 2.08 1.18 -5.59
C VAL A 60 2.05 -0.19 -4.95
N VAL A 61 1.00 -0.47 -4.19
CA VAL A 61 0.86 -1.77 -3.54
C VAL A 61 -0.51 -2.36 -3.81
N LYS A 62 -0.54 -3.68 -3.91
CA LYS A 62 -1.76 -4.45 -3.90
C LYS A 62 -1.92 -5.02 -2.50
N VAL A 63 -3.08 -4.81 -1.91
CA VAL A 63 -3.36 -5.28 -0.56
C VAL A 63 -4.43 -6.34 -0.62
N GLY A 64 -4.12 -7.51 -0.06
CA GLY A 64 -5.08 -8.59 0.04
C GLY A 64 -5.76 -8.54 1.39
N PHE A 65 -7.07 -8.62 1.37
CA PHE A 65 -7.81 -8.68 2.62
C PHE A 65 -8.84 -9.79 2.55
N SER A 66 -9.08 -10.39 3.72
CA SER A 66 -9.94 -11.55 3.77
C SER A 66 -11.40 -11.14 3.68
N ILE A 67 -12.18 -11.98 3.02
CA ILE A 67 -13.61 -11.79 2.94
C ILE A 67 -14.21 -12.75 3.96
N ASP A 68 -14.86 -12.18 4.95
CA ASP A 68 -15.49 -12.98 6.00
C ASP A 68 -16.97 -13.13 5.71
N GLU A 69 -17.48 -14.25 6.14
CA GLU A 69 -18.90 -14.56 5.94
C GLU A 69 -19.75 -14.12 7.08
#